data_8c7d7010b7238b8559100f67190b4c1f
#
_entry.id   8c7d7010b7238b8559100f67190b4c1f
#
_cell.length_a   1.000
_cell.length_b   1.000
_cell.length_c   1.000
_cell.angle_alpha   90.00
_cell.angle_beta   90.00
_cell.angle_gamma   90.00
#
_symmetry.space_group_name_H-M   'P 1'
#
loop_
_entity.id
_entity.type
_entity.pdbx_description
1 polymer ?
#
loop_
_entity_poly.entity_id
_entity_poly.type
_entity_poly.pdbx_seq_one_letter_code
_entity_poly.pdbx_strand_id
1 'polypeptide(L)'
;MIRKNHNTGPFPNPSLVGRRVDSSATAKAGEGDGISSSPYEGEVGRGSSSLYLSLGSNLGDRAEMLRRAIMLIGERIGAVQRVSSFIETEPWGFESANPFLNAAVMVQTTLTPLQCLRKTQQIERELGRKKKSKDGIYHDRPIDIDLLLYGDQTISTPRLTIPHPHMFERDFVMIPLREILPSIGEREM
;
A
#
# COMPACT_ATOMS: atom_id res chain seq x y z
N MET A 1 9.20 26.93 25.29
CA MET A 1 9.62 27.03 23.85
C MET A 1 10.26 25.72 23.46
N ILE A 2 9.54 24.80 22.84
CA ILE A 2 10.05 23.49 22.41
C ILE A 2 10.19 23.57 20.89
N ARG A 3 11.43 23.49 20.40
CA ARG A 3 11.73 23.45 18.95
C ARG A 3 11.34 22.08 18.41
N LYS A 4 10.41 22.05 17.46
CA LYS A 4 10.09 20.84 16.68
C LYS A 4 11.23 20.57 15.71
N ASN A 5 11.99 19.50 15.95
CA ASN A 5 12.95 18.96 14.97
C ASN A 5 12.16 18.29 13.85
N HIS A 6 12.31 18.77 12.64
CA HIS A 6 11.80 18.13 11.44
C HIS A 6 12.71 16.93 11.13
N ASN A 7 12.22 15.76 11.49
CA ASN A 7 12.89 14.50 11.21
C ASN A 7 12.76 14.20 9.70
N THR A 8 13.87 14.30 8.98
CA THR A 8 13.97 13.80 7.61
C THR A 8 14.07 12.28 7.66
N GLY A 9 12.88 11.61 7.67
CA GLY A 9 12.80 10.16 7.57
C GLY A 9 13.24 9.63 6.18
N PRO A 10 13.43 8.33 6.02
CA PRO A 10 13.93 7.71 4.79
C PRO A 10 12.98 7.79 3.59
N PHE A 11 11.89 8.50 3.69
CA PHE A 11 10.91 8.66 2.61
C PHE A 11 10.97 10.07 2.02
N PRO A 12 10.99 10.23 0.69
CA PRO A 12 10.95 11.54 0.05
C PRO A 12 9.63 12.24 0.39
N ASN A 13 9.72 13.52 0.77
CA ASN A 13 8.57 14.37 1.03
C ASN A 13 7.78 14.58 -0.28
N PRO A 14 6.50 14.21 -0.35
CA PRO A 14 5.69 14.33 -1.58
C PRO A 14 5.50 15.77 -2.07
N SER A 15 5.83 16.78 -1.27
CA SER A 15 5.70 18.20 -1.63
C SER A 15 6.81 18.71 -2.59
N LEU A 16 7.83 17.91 -2.89
CA LEU A 16 8.95 18.32 -3.76
C LEU A 16 8.87 17.78 -5.19
N VAL A 17 7.84 17.03 -5.55
CA VAL A 17 7.62 16.56 -6.93
C VAL A 17 6.60 17.45 -7.62
N GLY A 18 7.06 18.57 -8.10
CA GLY A 18 6.22 19.44 -8.92
C GLY A 18 6.81 20.82 -9.19
N ARG A 19 7.74 20.95 -10.15
CA ARG A 19 7.83 22.12 -11.04
C ARG A 19 8.78 21.88 -12.22
N ARG A 20 8.19 22.10 -13.40
CA ARG A 20 8.71 22.49 -14.71
C ARG A 20 9.43 21.45 -15.55
N VAL A 21 8.76 21.13 -16.65
CA VAL A 21 9.41 21.10 -17.97
C VAL A 21 8.56 21.96 -18.90
N ASP A 22 9.17 23.03 -19.42
CA ASP A 22 8.61 23.88 -20.46
C ASP A 22 8.55 23.12 -21.78
N SER A 23 7.47 23.37 -22.49
CA SER A 23 7.15 22.91 -23.83
C SER A 23 7.96 23.64 -24.90
N SER A 24 8.50 22.92 -25.85
CA SER A 24 8.41 23.31 -27.28
C SER A 24 9.09 22.25 -28.15
N ALA A 25 8.32 21.51 -28.91
CA ALA A 25 8.69 21.09 -30.26
C ALA A 25 7.45 20.55 -31.00
N THR A 26 7.15 21.21 -32.08
CA THR A 26 6.07 21.00 -33.04
C THR A 26 6.15 19.68 -33.81
N ALA A 27 5.01 19.06 -33.96
CA ALA A 27 4.42 18.30 -35.06
C ALA A 27 5.29 17.53 -36.07
N LYS A 28 4.92 16.26 -36.30
CA LYS A 28 4.48 15.79 -37.63
C LYS A 28 3.65 14.51 -37.48
N ALA A 29 2.51 14.50 -38.18
CA ALA A 29 1.60 13.38 -38.30
C ALA A 29 2.23 12.25 -39.13
N GLY A 30 1.93 11.02 -38.72
CA GLY A 30 2.19 9.79 -39.46
C GLY A 30 1.20 8.75 -38.99
N GLU A 31 0.24 8.40 -39.86
CA GLU A 31 -0.71 7.31 -39.66
C GLU A 31 0.04 5.97 -39.57
N GLY A 32 -0.35 5.12 -38.63
CA GLY A 32 0.15 3.78 -38.51
C GLY A 32 -0.63 3.04 -37.42
N ASP A 33 -1.51 2.13 -37.86
CA ASP A 33 -2.24 1.18 -37.02
C ASP A 33 -1.28 0.43 -36.10
N GLY A 34 -1.37 0.70 -34.79
CA GLY A 34 -0.53 0.09 -33.77
C GLY A 34 -1.32 -0.10 -32.50
N ILE A 35 -1.61 -1.36 -32.22
CA ILE A 35 -2.17 -1.89 -30.96
C ILE A 35 -1.50 -1.17 -29.80
N SER A 36 -2.29 -0.38 -29.06
CA SER A 36 -1.85 0.32 -27.84
C SER A 36 -1.50 -0.72 -26.77
N SER A 37 -0.25 -1.16 -26.75
CA SER A 37 0.33 -1.86 -25.62
C SER A 37 0.49 -0.82 -24.49
N SER A 38 -0.22 -1.06 -23.42
CA SER A 38 -0.10 -0.29 -22.16
C SER A 38 1.38 -0.30 -21.72
N PRO A 39 2.01 0.86 -21.43
CA PRO A 39 3.41 0.91 -21.00
C PRO A 39 3.70 0.21 -19.65
N TYR A 40 2.71 -0.40 -19.04
CA TYR A 40 2.80 -1.07 -17.74
C TYR A 40 2.82 -2.60 -17.82
N GLU A 41 2.86 -3.21 -19.03
CA GLU A 41 3.07 -4.66 -19.21
C GLU A 41 4.53 -5.04 -19.47
N GLY A 42 5.44 -4.07 -19.42
CA GLY A 42 6.87 -4.25 -19.63
C GLY A 42 7.61 -4.67 -18.37
N GLU A 43 8.26 -5.84 -18.47
CA GLU A 43 9.29 -6.40 -17.61
C GLU A 43 8.89 -6.84 -16.21
N VAL A 44 8.55 -8.12 -16.14
CA VAL A 44 8.77 -8.96 -14.95
C VAL A 44 10.27 -8.99 -14.68
N GLY A 45 10.76 -8.08 -13.85
CA GLY A 45 12.11 -8.13 -13.34
C GLY A 45 12.31 -9.47 -12.64
N ARG A 46 13.40 -10.18 -13.00
CA ARG A 46 13.75 -11.52 -12.47
C ARG A 46 14.12 -11.53 -10.98
N GLY A 47 13.77 -10.51 -10.21
CA GLY A 47 14.03 -10.37 -8.78
C GLY A 47 12.73 -10.28 -7.99
N SER A 48 12.74 -10.72 -6.73
CA SER A 48 11.65 -10.47 -5.78
C SER A 48 11.72 -9.04 -5.28
N SER A 49 10.54 -8.42 -5.09
CA SER A 49 10.40 -7.06 -4.53
C SER A 49 9.78 -7.10 -3.14
N SER A 50 10.18 -6.17 -2.29
CA SER A 50 9.57 -5.99 -0.98
C SER A 50 8.25 -5.23 -1.09
N LEU A 51 7.15 -5.88 -0.75
CA LEU A 51 5.81 -5.28 -0.68
C LEU A 51 5.45 -5.04 0.78
N TYR A 52 5.02 -3.84 1.12
CA TYR A 52 4.50 -3.50 2.44
C TYR A 52 3.00 -3.28 2.36
N LEU A 53 2.27 -3.95 3.23
CA LEU A 53 0.81 -3.91 3.31
C LEU A 53 0.37 -3.39 4.68
N SER A 54 -0.71 -2.61 4.71
CA SER A 54 -1.49 -2.34 5.92
C SER A 54 -2.72 -3.22 5.93
N LEU A 55 -3.03 -3.80 7.09
CA LEU A 55 -4.22 -4.58 7.34
C LEU A 55 -5.03 -3.95 8.45
N GLY A 56 -6.37 -3.91 8.30
CA GLY A 56 -7.28 -3.41 9.32
C GLY A 56 -8.58 -4.20 9.37
N SER A 57 -9.10 -4.43 10.57
CA SER A 57 -10.37 -5.12 10.81
C SER A 57 -11.11 -4.49 11.99
N ASN A 58 -12.43 -4.27 11.86
CA ASN A 58 -13.26 -3.76 12.97
C ASN A 58 -14.58 -4.53 13.15
N LEU A 59 -14.72 -5.70 12.55
CA LEU A 59 -15.89 -6.55 12.70
C LEU A 59 -15.52 -7.98 13.11
N GLY A 60 -16.31 -8.57 14.02
CA GLY A 60 -16.17 -9.95 14.45
C GLY A 60 -14.87 -10.24 15.23
N ASP A 61 -14.31 -11.43 15.07
CA ASP A 61 -12.98 -11.75 15.62
C ASP A 61 -11.90 -11.11 14.76
N ARG A 62 -11.57 -9.86 15.10
CA ARG A 62 -10.61 -9.03 14.37
C ARG A 62 -9.22 -9.68 14.29
N ALA A 63 -8.77 -10.30 15.39
CA ALA A 63 -7.45 -10.91 15.47
C ALA A 63 -7.36 -12.15 14.56
N GLU A 64 -8.39 -12.98 14.57
CA GLU A 64 -8.47 -14.14 13.68
C GLU A 64 -8.59 -13.71 12.22
N MET A 65 -9.34 -12.64 11.95
CA MET A 65 -9.46 -12.08 10.60
C MET A 65 -8.11 -11.61 10.05
N LEU A 66 -7.30 -10.91 10.86
CA LEU A 66 -5.94 -10.50 10.48
C LEU A 66 -5.04 -11.72 10.23
N ARG A 67 -5.06 -12.74 11.11
CA ARG A 67 -4.26 -13.98 10.94
C ARG A 67 -4.63 -14.69 9.63
N ARG A 68 -5.92 -14.84 9.34
CA ARG A 68 -6.38 -15.46 8.09
C ARG A 68 -5.95 -14.66 6.86
N ALA A 69 -6.04 -13.32 6.91
CA ALA A 69 -5.56 -12.46 5.82
C ALA A 69 -4.05 -12.64 5.60
N ILE A 70 -3.24 -12.67 6.65
CA ILE A 70 -1.79 -12.88 6.58
C ILE A 70 -1.46 -14.25 5.97
N MET A 71 -2.18 -15.31 6.36
CA MET A 71 -2.02 -16.64 5.78
C MET A 71 -2.30 -16.63 4.26
N LEU A 72 -3.43 -16.07 3.84
CA LEU A 72 -3.80 -15.98 2.43
C LEU A 72 -2.85 -15.09 1.60
N ILE A 73 -2.29 -14.05 2.21
CA ILE A 73 -1.23 -13.22 1.61
C ILE A 73 0.01 -14.10 1.36
N GLY A 74 0.41 -14.89 2.34
CA GLY A 74 1.53 -15.82 2.23
C GLY A 74 1.36 -16.83 1.09
N GLU A 75 0.17 -17.37 0.93
CA GLU A 75 -0.17 -18.36 -0.09
C GLU A 75 -0.27 -17.79 -1.52
N ARG A 76 -0.73 -16.53 -1.67
CA ARG A 76 -1.17 -16.02 -2.98
C ARG A 76 -0.38 -14.84 -3.51
N ILE A 77 0.38 -14.15 -2.67
CA ILE A 77 1.12 -12.94 -3.05
C ILE A 77 2.62 -13.19 -2.96
N GLY A 78 3.09 -13.83 -1.89
CA GLY A 78 4.51 -14.13 -1.72
C GLY A 78 4.88 -14.41 -0.27
N ALA A 79 6.15 -14.68 -0.03
CA ALA A 79 6.63 -15.07 1.28
C ALA A 79 6.52 -13.93 2.30
N VAL A 80 5.71 -14.11 3.35
CA VAL A 80 5.62 -13.16 4.47
C VAL A 80 6.92 -13.19 5.26
N GLN A 81 7.61 -12.07 5.34
CA GLN A 81 8.91 -11.93 6.00
C GLN A 81 8.79 -11.33 7.40
N ARG A 82 7.95 -10.31 7.55
CA ARG A 82 7.76 -9.60 8.81
C ARG A 82 6.28 -9.28 9.02
N VAL A 83 5.84 -9.36 10.27
CA VAL A 83 4.50 -8.95 10.72
C VAL A 83 4.69 -8.09 11.95
N SER A 84 4.05 -6.94 12.00
CA SER A 84 4.07 -6.06 13.17
C SER A 84 3.24 -6.61 14.33
N SER A 85 3.34 -5.97 15.49
CA SER A 85 2.34 -6.07 16.54
C SER A 85 0.96 -5.68 16.01
N PHE A 86 -0.11 -6.25 16.60
CA PHE A 86 -1.48 -5.82 16.35
C PHE A 86 -1.80 -4.66 17.29
N ILE A 87 -2.21 -3.53 16.75
CA ILE A 87 -2.58 -2.34 17.53
C ILE A 87 -4.06 -2.02 17.38
N GLU A 88 -4.70 -1.66 18.50
CA GLU A 88 -6.08 -1.19 18.49
C GLU A 88 -6.13 0.33 18.32
N THR A 89 -7.04 0.82 17.48
CA THR A 89 -7.23 2.26 17.23
C THR A 89 -8.69 2.59 17.02
N GLU A 90 -9.05 3.83 17.32
CA GLU A 90 -10.37 4.36 16.95
C GLU A 90 -10.55 4.43 15.42
N PRO A 91 -11.80 4.38 14.94
CA PRO A 91 -12.11 4.59 13.52
C PRO A 91 -11.58 5.93 13.02
N TRP A 92 -10.99 5.95 11.84
CA TRP A 92 -10.48 7.15 11.20
C TRP A 92 -11.37 7.58 10.04
N GLY A 93 -11.83 8.85 10.06
CA GLY A 93 -12.59 9.46 8.98
C GLY A 93 -14.09 9.09 8.96
N PHE A 94 -14.60 8.37 9.96
CA PHE A 94 -16.03 8.09 10.16
C PHE A 94 -16.31 7.70 11.60
N GLU A 95 -17.59 7.79 12.01
CA GLU A 95 -18.04 7.36 13.33
C GLU A 95 -18.43 5.88 13.32
N SER A 96 -17.90 5.12 14.27
CA SER A 96 -18.28 3.74 14.53
C SER A 96 -18.00 3.39 15.98
N ALA A 97 -18.84 2.55 16.57
CA ALA A 97 -18.63 1.98 17.91
C ALA A 97 -17.60 0.85 17.92
N ASN A 98 -17.11 0.43 16.73
CA ASN A 98 -16.22 -0.72 16.59
C ASN A 98 -14.78 -0.22 16.35
N PRO A 99 -13.87 -0.31 17.35
CA PRO A 99 -12.47 0.03 17.15
C PRO A 99 -11.80 -0.94 16.17
N PHE A 100 -10.83 -0.43 15.43
CA PHE A 100 -10.03 -1.24 14.52
C PHE A 100 -8.90 -1.97 15.23
N LEU A 101 -8.59 -3.16 14.75
CA LEU A 101 -7.31 -3.82 14.98
C LEU A 101 -6.50 -3.73 13.70
N ASN A 102 -5.29 -3.16 13.78
CA ASN A 102 -4.43 -2.88 12.64
C ASN A 102 -3.09 -3.58 12.76
N ALA A 103 -2.50 -3.91 11.60
CA ALA A 103 -1.16 -4.47 11.50
C ALA A 103 -0.50 -4.05 10.19
N ALA A 104 0.82 -4.19 10.12
CA ALA A 104 1.58 -4.09 8.88
C ALA A 104 2.29 -5.42 8.57
N VAL A 105 2.43 -5.72 7.29
CA VAL A 105 3.06 -6.95 6.81
C VAL A 105 4.04 -6.62 5.70
N MET A 106 5.25 -7.20 5.76
CA MET A 106 6.23 -7.19 4.70
C MET A 106 6.25 -8.54 3.98
N VAL A 107 6.17 -8.50 2.67
CA VAL A 107 6.10 -9.68 1.79
C VAL A 107 7.18 -9.59 0.72
N GLN A 108 7.91 -10.66 0.47
CA GLN A 108 8.74 -10.79 -0.72
C GLN A 108 7.91 -11.42 -1.83
N THR A 109 7.78 -10.72 -2.96
CA THR A 109 6.91 -11.14 -4.05
C THR A 109 7.57 -10.95 -5.42
N THR A 110 7.22 -11.82 -6.37
CA THR A 110 7.56 -11.69 -7.80
C THR A 110 6.38 -11.13 -8.62
N LEU A 111 5.24 -10.90 -7.99
CA LEU A 111 4.05 -10.32 -8.64
C LEU A 111 4.24 -8.83 -8.87
N THR A 112 3.74 -8.31 -9.98
CA THR A 112 3.70 -6.86 -10.22
C THR A 112 2.76 -6.14 -9.23
N PRO A 113 2.92 -4.82 -8.99
CA PRO A 113 2.04 -4.06 -8.08
C PRO A 113 0.55 -4.20 -8.39
N LEU A 114 0.16 -4.22 -9.66
CA LEU A 114 -1.23 -4.42 -10.07
C LEU A 114 -1.73 -5.84 -9.83
N GLN A 115 -0.86 -6.84 -9.95
CA GLN A 115 -1.21 -8.22 -9.59
C GLN A 115 -1.40 -8.34 -8.07
N CYS A 116 -0.51 -7.73 -7.27
CA CYS A 116 -0.67 -7.66 -5.82
C CYS A 116 -2.00 -7.01 -5.43
N LEU A 117 -2.35 -5.86 -6.03
CA LEU A 117 -3.64 -5.19 -5.80
C LEU A 117 -4.84 -6.08 -6.12
N ARG A 118 -4.79 -6.82 -7.24
CA ARG A 118 -5.88 -7.76 -7.60
C ARG A 118 -6.00 -8.89 -6.58
N LYS A 119 -4.88 -9.40 -6.08
CA LYS A 119 -4.84 -10.49 -5.09
C LYS A 119 -5.35 -10.01 -3.73
N THR A 120 -4.94 -8.83 -3.24
CA THR A 120 -5.47 -8.30 -1.97
C THR A 120 -6.97 -8.11 -2.05
N GLN A 121 -7.50 -7.57 -3.15
CA GLN A 121 -8.94 -7.42 -3.37
C GLN A 121 -9.70 -8.76 -3.46
N GLN A 122 -9.07 -9.83 -3.95
CA GLN A 122 -9.65 -11.18 -3.93
C GLN A 122 -9.73 -11.73 -2.51
N ILE A 123 -8.66 -11.56 -1.73
CA ILE A 123 -8.60 -11.97 -0.32
C ILE A 123 -9.66 -11.23 0.50
N GLU A 124 -9.78 -9.92 0.34
CA GLU A 124 -10.80 -9.12 1.03
C GLU A 124 -12.24 -9.64 0.75
N ARG A 125 -12.55 -9.93 -0.53
CA ARG A 125 -13.87 -10.47 -0.90
C ARG A 125 -14.13 -11.85 -0.29
N GLU A 126 -13.13 -12.72 -0.29
CA GLU A 126 -13.24 -14.06 0.30
C GLU A 126 -13.44 -14.00 1.81
N LEU A 127 -12.80 -13.05 2.48
CA LEU A 127 -12.94 -12.80 3.92
C LEU A 127 -14.20 -11.99 4.27
N GLY A 128 -15.11 -11.79 3.30
CA GLY A 128 -16.46 -11.25 3.54
C GLY A 128 -16.62 -9.74 3.31
N ARG A 129 -15.62 -9.03 2.75
CA ARG A 129 -15.79 -7.62 2.38
C ARG A 129 -16.72 -7.47 1.18
N LYS A 130 -17.97 -7.10 1.43
CA LYS A 130 -19.02 -6.95 0.38
C LYS A 130 -19.04 -5.56 -0.26
N LYS A 131 -18.63 -4.51 0.47
CA LYS A 131 -18.66 -3.13 0.01
C LYS A 131 -17.26 -2.52 0.05
N LYS A 132 -16.89 -1.80 -1.01
CA LYS A 132 -15.74 -0.87 -0.99
C LYS A 132 -16.20 0.49 -0.48
N SER A 133 -15.32 1.18 0.23
CA SER A 133 -15.50 2.62 0.49
C SER A 133 -15.56 3.34 -0.86
N LYS A 134 -16.58 4.17 -1.05
CA LYS A 134 -16.78 4.94 -2.28
C LYS A 134 -17.04 6.38 -1.88
N ASP A 135 -16.49 7.32 -2.64
CA ASP A 135 -16.68 8.76 -2.44
C ASP A 135 -16.33 9.27 -1.03
N GLY A 136 -15.27 8.68 -0.40
CA GLY A 136 -14.83 9.06 0.94
C GLY A 136 -15.70 8.55 2.09
N ILE A 137 -16.76 7.76 1.80
CA ILE A 137 -17.61 7.17 2.83
C ILE A 137 -17.00 5.84 3.27
N TYR A 138 -16.50 5.81 4.52
CA TYR A 138 -15.97 4.60 5.14
C TYR A 138 -17.08 3.85 5.88
N HIS A 139 -16.92 2.53 5.99
CA HIS A 139 -17.85 1.63 6.68
C HIS A 139 -17.08 0.61 7.51
N ASP A 140 -17.75 0.06 8.49
CA ASP A 140 -17.28 -1.13 9.20
C ASP A 140 -17.03 -2.27 8.20
N ARG A 141 -15.92 -2.96 8.39
CA ARG A 141 -15.48 -4.00 7.44
C ARG A 141 -14.71 -5.12 8.13
N PRO A 142 -14.94 -6.38 7.69
CA PRO A 142 -14.22 -7.52 8.27
C PRO A 142 -12.72 -7.43 8.02
N ILE A 143 -12.30 -6.90 6.86
CA ILE A 143 -10.87 -6.74 6.51
C ILE A 143 -10.68 -5.61 5.49
N ASP A 144 -9.58 -4.91 5.61
CA ASP A 144 -9.03 -3.94 4.66
C ASP A 144 -7.56 -4.26 4.43
N ILE A 145 -7.09 -4.26 3.18
CA ILE A 145 -5.70 -4.56 2.82
C ILE A 145 -5.22 -3.52 1.82
N ASP A 146 -4.42 -2.57 2.28
CA ASP A 146 -3.85 -1.50 1.47
C ASP A 146 -2.39 -1.76 1.10
N LEU A 147 -2.01 -1.49 -0.16
CA LEU A 147 -0.62 -1.50 -0.60
C LEU A 147 0.03 -0.18 -0.20
N LEU A 148 1.07 -0.22 0.63
CA LEU A 148 1.77 0.96 1.13
C LEU A 148 2.98 1.31 0.28
N LEU A 149 3.90 0.35 0.12
CA LEU A 149 5.18 0.49 -0.57
C LEU A 149 5.45 -0.76 -1.40
N TYR A 150 6.18 -0.60 -2.51
CA TYR A 150 6.62 -1.71 -3.36
C TYR A 150 8.04 -1.44 -3.86
N GLY A 151 9.04 -2.06 -3.24
CA GLY A 151 10.45 -1.73 -3.46
C GLY A 151 10.67 -0.23 -3.38
N ASP A 152 11.43 0.31 -4.34
CA ASP A 152 11.67 1.75 -4.48
C ASP A 152 10.77 2.42 -5.53
N GLN A 153 9.70 1.73 -5.96
CA GLN A 153 8.84 2.20 -7.04
C GLN A 153 7.89 3.31 -6.57
N THR A 154 7.75 4.32 -7.43
CA THR A 154 6.69 5.33 -7.35
C THR A 154 5.69 5.07 -8.48
N ILE A 155 4.42 4.88 -8.14
CA ILE A 155 3.35 4.59 -9.08
C ILE A 155 2.23 5.62 -8.88
N SER A 156 1.77 6.22 -9.97
CA SER A 156 0.65 7.15 -9.95
C SER A 156 -0.27 6.82 -11.13
N THR A 157 -1.29 6.01 -10.86
CA THR A 157 -2.31 5.62 -11.85
C THR A 157 -3.70 5.77 -11.24
N PRO A 158 -4.76 5.79 -12.05
CA PRO A 158 -6.14 5.82 -11.53
C PRO A 158 -6.51 4.62 -10.63
N ARG A 159 -5.74 3.52 -10.71
CA ARG A 159 -6.03 2.29 -9.97
C ARG A 159 -5.13 2.09 -8.76
N LEU A 160 -3.92 2.65 -8.77
CA LEU A 160 -2.90 2.41 -7.75
C LEU A 160 -1.96 3.59 -7.64
N THR A 161 -1.76 4.07 -6.41
CA THR A 161 -0.73 5.06 -6.07
C THR A 161 0.19 4.45 -5.03
N ILE A 162 1.49 4.44 -5.29
CA ILE A 162 2.56 4.01 -4.38
C ILE A 162 3.64 5.09 -4.37
N PRO A 163 4.11 5.54 -3.19
CA PRO A 163 3.62 5.24 -1.85
C PRO A 163 2.14 5.58 -1.67
N HIS A 164 1.45 4.85 -0.77
CA HIS A 164 0.03 5.10 -0.50
C HIS A 164 -0.19 6.56 -0.06
N PRO A 165 -1.10 7.33 -0.69
CA PRO A 165 -1.13 8.80 -0.57
C PRO A 165 -1.33 9.32 0.85
N HIS A 166 -2.08 8.61 1.69
CA HIS A 166 -2.40 9.04 3.06
C HIS A 166 -1.67 8.26 4.15
N MET A 167 -0.65 7.46 3.80
CA MET A 167 -0.01 6.61 4.81
C MET A 167 0.67 7.40 5.92
N PHE A 168 1.29 8.55 5.58
CA PHE A 168 2.05 9.36 6.53
C PHE A 168 1.19 10.16 7.52
N GLU A 169 -0.10 10.33 7.21
CA GLU A 169 -1.08 11.05 8.02
C GLU A 169 -1.79 10.14 9.03
N ARG A 170 -1.55 8.82 8.94
CA ARG A 170 -2.30 7.78 9.65
C ARG A 170 -1.41 7.03 10.63
N ASP A 171 -1.53 7.35 11.91
CA ASP A 171 -0.74 6.66 12.95
C ASP A 171 -1.03 5.16 13.00
N PHE A 172 -2.26 4.74 12.72
CA PHE A 172 -2.64 3.33 12.65
C PHE A 172 -1.96 2.56 11.51
N VAL A 173 -1.41 3.27 10.51
CA VAL A 173 -0.55 2.72 9.45
C VAL A 173 0.92 2.83 9.84
N MET A 174 1.35 4.01 10.28
CA MET A 174 2.77 4.31 10.48
C MET A 174 3.38 3.64 11.70
N ILE A 175 2.62 3.47 12.78
CA ILE A 175 3.12 2.79 14.00
C ILE A 175 3.50 1.34 13.65
N PRO A 176 2.58 0.48 13.14
CA PRO A 176 2.94 -0.89 12.79
C PRO A 176 3.94 -0.99 11.63
N LEU A 177 3.90 -0.07 10.67
CA LEU A 177 4.85 -0.08 9.57
C LEU A 177 6.29 0.14 10.04
N ARG A 178 6.53 1.06 11.00
CA ARG A 178 7.86 1.33 11.55
C ARG A 178 8.48 0.13 12.25
N GLU A 179 7.68 -0.76 12.84
CA GLU A 179 8.17 -1.98 13.48
C GLU A 179 8.81 -2.96 12.48
N ILE A 180 8.37 -2.95 11.23
CA ILE A 180 8.77 -3.92 10.21
C ILE A 180 9.66 -3.34 9.11
N LEU A 181 9.86 -2.02 9.09
CA LEU A 181 10.84 -1.41 8.19
C LEU A 181 12.26 -1.85 8.59
N PRO A 182 13.17 -2.06 7.61
CA PRO A 182 14.59 -2.31 7.89
C PRO A 182 15.17 -1.17 8.73
N SER A 183 15.98 -1.51 9.71
CA SER A 183 16.81 -0.54 10.42
C SER A 183 17.77 0.16 9.43
N ILE A 184 18.14 1.42 9.70
CA ILE A 184 18.97 2.22 8.80
C ILE A 184 20.29 1.52 8.42
N GLY A 185 20.76 0.57 9.22
CA GLY A 185 21.99 -0.22 8.97
C GLY A 185 21.79 -1.49 8.12
N GLU A 186 20.56 -1.94 7.83
CA GLU A 186 20.32 -3.19 7.08
C GLU A 186 20.26 -2.99 5.56
N ARG A 187 20.42 -1.75 5.06
CA ARG A 187 20.34 -1.42 3.62
C ARG A 187 21.67 -1.50 2.88
N GLU A 188 22.79 -1.71 3.57
CA GLU A 188 24.13 -1.67 2.99
C GLU A 188 24.84 -3.04 2.90
N MET A 189 24.11 -4.15 3.03
CA MET A 189 24.70 -5.48 2.82
C MET A 189 24.07 -6.20 1.62
#